data_4a733379b0e7c4501b4788f7f6ccbb51
#
_entry.id   4a733379b0e7c4501b4788f7f6ccbb51
#
_cell.length_a   1.000
_cell.length_b   1.000
_cell.length_c   1.000
_cell.angle_alpha   90.00
_cell.angle_beta   90.00
_cell.angle_gamma   90.00
#
_symmetry.space_group_name_H-M   'P 1'
#
loop_
_entity.id
_entity.type
_entity.pdbx_description
1 polymer ?
#
loop_
_entity_poly.entity_id
_entity_poly.type
_entity_poly.pdbx_seq_one_letter_code
_entity_poly.pdbx_strand_id
1 'polypeptide(L)'
;MRMTMLFLLVAVFPASVAFAQTRSANTLDIYVIDVEGGNAVLFAAPSGESVLVDTGNGGDGAVRDAGRILAAVKDAGVQRIDHLIITHYHNDHIGGLSELATHIPIKEFIDHGANIQPGANIDPVLERYAGLYAKGKHTVAKPGDKIPVGGLDWRIVASGGEVLKTPLPGAGRPNPYCASFKAVDVAKTEDDESVGSFITFGKFRTIILGDLTLNRQFDLMCPNNRLGSVDLDILARHGNVNSELLLYPLHPRAAIMNNGTRKGGPPEAMKVFFSSPGLADVWQMHFSLLSGQEYTVPGMFIANLLDQPQTAMPVAPLAPPPQGQPAPPAPQHNGTAYYFKVSAQPDGTFTVTNTRNGFSKTYKASAKAE
;
A
#
# COMPACT_ATOMS: atom_id res chain seq x y z
N MET A 1 24.74 55.70 47.33
CA MET A 1 24.82 55.33 45.93
C MET A 1 24.84 53.80 45.87
N ARG A 2 23.68 53.16 45.58
CA ARG A 2 23.59 51.69 45.45
C ARG A 2 23.57 51.34 43.94
N MET A 3 24.60 50.65 43.52
CA MET A 3 24.78 50.20 42.12
C MET A 3 24.05 48.86 41.97
N THR A 4 22.97 48.85 41.23
CA THR A 4 22.17 47.65 40.93
C THR A 4 22.76 46.99 39.68
N MET A 5 23.34 45.83 39.85
CA MET A 5 23.94 45.04 38.75
C MET A 5 22.86 44.18 38.10
N LEU A 6 22.52 44.47 36.83
CA LEU A 6 21.53 43.78 36.06
C LEU A 6 22.23 42.55 35.38
N PHE A 7 21.88 41.35 35.82
CA PHE A 7 22.33 40.12 35.15
C PHE A 7 21.41 39.82 33.96
N LEU A 8 21.99 39.87 32.75
CA LEU A 8 21.30 39.46 31.53
C LEU A 8 21.45 37.92 31.40
N LEU A 9 20.37 37.17 31.60
CA LEU A 9 20.31 35.73 31.36
C LEU A 9 20.14 35.52 29.85
N VAL A 10 21.20 35.09 29.17
CA VAL A 10 21.10 34.63 27.77
C VAL A 10 20.62 33.17 27.75
N ALA A 11 19.38 32.97 27.42
CA ALA A 11 18.83 31.62 27.18
C ALA A 11 19.34 31.08 25.85
N VAL A 12 20.28 30.15 25.89
CA VAL A 12 20.73 29.39 24.72
C VAL A 12 19.72 28.26 24.48
N PHE A 13 18.87 28.43 23.49
CA PHE A 13 18.03 27.32 23.00
C PHE A 13 18.90 26.38 22.12
N PRO A 14 18.98 25.07 22.41
CA PRO A 14 19.61 24.15 21.51
C PRO A 14 18.78 24.07 20.22
N ALA A 15 19.34 24.50 19.11
CA ALA A 15 18.80 24.25 17.80
C ALA A 15 18.83 22.75 17.55
N SER A 16 17.69 22.10 17.55
CA SER A 16 17.54 20.72 17.11
C SER A 16 17.87 20.66 15.62
N VAL A 17 19.08 20.21 15.28
CA VAL A 17 19.45 19.91 13.90
C VAL A 17 18.67 18.67 13.52
N ALA A 18 17.56 18.83 12.82
CA ALA A 18 16.89 17.74 12.13
C ALA A 18 17.87 17.26 11.04
N PHE A 19 18.52 16.12 11.27
CA PHE A 19 19.25 15.42 10.22
C PHE A 19 18.20 14.94 9.22
N ALA A 20 18.10 15.63 8.09
CA ALA A 20 17.49 15.05 6.89
C ALA A 20 18.29 13.78 6.59
N GLN A 21 17.67 12.63 6.75
CA GLN A 21 18.28 11.35 6.44
C GLN A 21 18.55 11.34 4.93
N THR A 22 19.81 11.56 4.53
CA THR A 22 20.20 11.53 3.12
C THR A 22 19.85 10.17 2.57
N ARG A 23 18.97 10.15 1.55
CA ARG A 23 18.59 8.94 0.83
C ARG A 23 19.85 8.18 0.40
N SER A 24 19.95 6.90 0.71
CA SER A 24 21.02 6.05 0.20
C SER A 24 20.79 5.82 -1.30
N ALA A 25 21.77 6.18 -2.14
CA ALA A 25 21.70 5.97 -3.59
C ALA A 25 21.59 4.50 -4.02
N ASN A 26 21.63 3.56 -3.07
CA ASN A 26 21.65 2.13 -3.32
C ASN A 26 20.43 1.38 -2.76
N THR A 27 19.40 2.09 -2.28
CA THR A 27 18.17 1.47 -1.72
C THR A 27 16.96 1.77 -2.57
N LEU A 28 16.05 0.80 -2.63
CA LEU A 28 14.67 1.05 -3.00
C LEU A 28 13.90 1.38 -1.73
N ASP A 29 13.43 2.61 -1.60
CA ASP A 29 12.59 3.01 -0.47
C ASP A 29 11.11 2.98 -0.88
N ILE A 30 10.27 2.31 -0.05
CA ILE A 30 8.84 2.16 -0.27
C ILE A 30 8.13 2.77 0.93
N TYR A 31 7.18 3.66 0.67
CA TYR A 31 6.36 4.31 1.68
C TYR A 31 4.93 3.83 1.53
N VAL A 32 4.44 3.06 2.49
CA VAL A 32 3.02 2.70 2.56
C VAL A 32 2.35 3.75 3.42
N ILE A 33 1.52 4.59 2.80
CA ILE A 33 1.04 5.85 3.36
C ILE A 33 -0.36 5.66 3.93
N ASP A 34 -0.60 6.23 5.11
CA ASP A 34 -1.93 6.24 5.69
C ASP A 34 -2.87 7.16 4.91
N VAL A 35 -3.89 6.56 4.31
CA VAL A 35 -5.01 7.23 3.65
C VAL A 35 -6.35 6.66 4.13
N GLU A 36 -6.43 6.33 5.44
CA GLU A 36 -7.65 5.90 6.14
C GLU A 36 -8.36 4.69 5.51
N GLY A 37 -7.59 3.70 5.11
CA GLY A 37 -8.09 2.49 4.47
C GLY A 37 -8.37 2.61 2.97
N GLY A 38 -7.83 3.64 2.32
CA GLY A 38 -7.58 3.69 0.89
C GLY A 38 -6.20 3.14 0.56
N ASN A 39 -5.71 3.41 -0.65
CA ASN A 39 -4.38 3.02 -1.07
C ASN A 39 -3.54 4.22 -1.53
N ALA A 40 -2.32 4.30 -1.03
CA ALA A 40 -1.27 5.19 -1.54
C ALA A 40 0.10 4.61 -1.17
N VAL A 41 0.87 4.21 -2.18
CA VAL A 41 2.20 3.63 -1.97
C VAL A 41 3.21 4.31 -2.88
N LEU A 42 4.20 4.97 -2.28
CA LEU A 42 5.27 5.64 -3.01
C LEU A 42 6.52 4.75 -3.04
N PHE A 43 7.02 4.50 -4.22
CA PHE A 43 8.30 3.85 -4.47
C PHE A 43 9.30 4.90 -4.93
N ALA A 44 10.40 5.02 -4.22
CA ALA A 44 11.51 5.90 -4.55
C ALA A 44 12.70 5.04 -4.98
N ALA A 45 12.90 4.92 -6.30
CA ALA A 45 13.93 4.06 -6.88
C ALA A 45 15.36 4.62 -6.70
N PRO A 46 16.39 3.76 -6.67
CA PRO A 46 17.80 4.21 -6.57
C PRO A 46 18.21 5.17 -7.68
N SER A 47 17.59 5.06 -8.85
CA SER A 47 17.80 5.97 -10.00
C SER A 47 17.39 7.41 -9.75
N GLY A 48 16.61 7.67 -8.69
CA GLY A 48 15.98 8.96 -8.43
C GLY A 48 14.56 9.07 -8.98
N GLU A 49 14.11 8.12 -9.78
CA GLU A 49 12.74 8.07 -10.27
C GLU A 49 11.76 7.64 -9.18
N SER A 50 10.52 8.06 -9.33
CA SER A 50 9.44 7.77 -8.38
C SER A 50 8.25 7.14 -9.08
N VAL A 51 7.64 6.16 -8.39
CA VAL A 51 6.34 5.60 -8.78
C VAL A 51 5.38 5.77 -7.60
N LEU A 52 4.24 6.38 -7.84
CA LEU A 52 3.14 6.41 -6.87
C LEU A 52 2.04 5.47 -7.35
N VAL A 53 1.59 4.59 -6.49
CA VAL A 53 0.46 3.69 -6.75
C VAL A 53 -0.70 4.17 -5.92
N ASP A 54 -1.75 4.65 -6.57
CA ASP A 54 -2.96 5.26 -6.03
C ASP A 54 -2.74 6.54 -5.23
N THR A 55 -3.83 7.23 -4.89
CA THR A 55 -3.82 8.58 -4.32
C THR A 55 -4.77 8.77 -3.15
N GLY A 56 -5.34 7.68 -2.62
CA GLY A 56 -6.27 7.73 -1.49
C GLY A 56 -7.65 8.26 -1.84
N ASN A 57 -8.34 8.74 -0.82
CA ASN A 57 -9.74 9.10 -0.86
C ASN A 57 -10.00 10.46 -1.52
N GLY A 58 -11.14 10.56 -2.18
CA GLY A 58 -11.70 11.80 -2.69
C GLY A 58 -12.62 12.51 -1.68
N GLY A 59 -13.31 13.55 -2.16
CA GLY A 59 -14.21 14.35 -1.36
C GLY A 59 -13.51 15.00 -0.17
N ASP A 60 -14.08 14.89 1.03
CA ASP A 60 -13.52 15.47 2.26
C ASP A 60 -12.15 14.85 2.64
N GLY A 61 -11.83 13.67 2.12
CA GLY A 61 -10.54 13.01 2.33
C GLY A 61 -9.41 13.53 1.43
N ALA A 62 -9.71 14.18 0.31
CA ALA A 62 -8.74 14.50 -0.72
C ALA A 62 -7.57 15.37 -0.23
N VAL A 63 -7.87 16.45 0.49
CA VAL A 63 -6.85 17.37 1.04
C VAL A 63 -5.99 16.68 2.08
N ARG A 64 -6.61 15.88 2.95
CA ARG A 64 -5.91 15.10 3.99
C ARG A 64 -4.93 14.12 3.34
N ASP A 65 -5.40 13.31 2.39
CA ASP A 65 -4.62 12.23 1.79
C ASP A 65 -3.51 12.79 0.89
N ALA A 66 -3.80 13.83 0.10
CA ALA A 66 -2.77 14.55 -0.64
C ALA A 66 -1.68 15.11 0.28
N GLY A 67 -2.05 15.72 1.42
CA GLY A 67 -1.09 16.21 2.41
C GLY A 67 -0.20 15.11 3.00
N ARG A 68 -0.77 13.93 3.28
CA ARG A 68 -0.04 12.77 3.79
C ARG A 68 0.91 12.17 2.73
N ILE A 69 0.47 12.10 1.48
CA ILE A 69 1.32 11.69 0.35
C ILE A 69 2.49 12.68 0.17
N LEU A 70 2.23 13.99 0.21
CA LEU A 70 3.26 15.01 0.09
C LEU A 70 4.28 14.96 1.24
N ALA A 71 3.86 14.59 2.45
CA ALA A 71 4.79 14.39 3.56
C ALA A 71 5.76 13.22 3.29
N ALA A 72 5.27 12.09 2.76
CA ALA A 72 6.11 10.97 2.35
C ALA A 72 7.01 11.32 1.15
N VAL A 73 6.49 12.04 0.17
CA VAL A 73 7.24 12.57 -0.98
C VAL A 73 8.41 13.45 -0.53
N LYS A 74 8.16 14.31 0.46
CA LYS A 74 9.20 15.17 1.06
C LYS A 74 10.26 14.35 1.79
N ASP A 75 9.85 13.35 2.60
CA ASP A 75 10.81 12.45 3.30
C ASP A 75 11.65 11.65 2.30
N ALA A 76 11.04 11.23 1.20
CA ALA A 76 11.72 10.53 0.10
C ALA A 76 12.63 11.44 -0.74
N GLY A 77 12.61 12.75 -0.56
CA GLY A 77 13.36 13.72 -1.38
C GLY A 77 12.89 13.78 -2.84
N VAL A 78 11.66 13.33 -3.13
CA VAL A 78 11.06 13.31 -4.46
C VAL A 78 10.53 14.71 -4.80
N GLN A 79 10.77 15.18 -6.04
CA GLN A 79 10.35 16.50 -6.50
C GLN A 79 9.20 16.46 -7.53
N ARG A 80 8.92 15.27 -8.08
CA ARG A 80 7.83 15.00 -9.03
C ARG A 80 7.49 13.51 -8.96
N ILE A 81 6.31 13.14 -9.41
CA ILE A 81 5.94 11.75 -9.64
C ILE A 81 6.26 11.42 -11.10
N ASP A 82 7.23 10.52 -11.33
CA ASP A 82 7.59 10.12 -12.70
C ASP A 82 6.53 9.21 -13.30
N HIS A 83 5.98 8.27 -12.50
CA HIS A 83 4.90 7.38 -12.90
C HIS A 83 3.83 7.33 -11.81
N LEU A 84 2.60 7.67 -12.15
CA LEU A 84 1.43 7.44 -11.32
C LEU A 84 0.67 6.25 -11.88
N ILE A 85 0.50 5.21 -11.09
CA ILE A 85 -0.33 4.05 -11.41
C ILE A 85 -1.63 4.19 -10.62
N ILE A 86 -2.76 4.27 -11.31
CA ILE A 86 -4.09 4.13 -10.69
C ILE A 86 -4.50 2.68 -10.89
N THR A 87 -4.63 1.95 -9.79
CA THR A 87 -4.95 0.52 -9.86
C THR A 87 -6.34 0.28 -10.42
N HIS A 88 -7.32 1.01 -9.92
CA HIS A 88 -8.71 1.00 -10.39
C HIS A 88 -9.43 2.27 -9.93
N TYR A 89 -10.67 2.47 -10.37
CA TYR A 89 -11.34 3.76 -10.22
C TYR A 89 -12.29 3.87 -9.02
N HIS A 90 -12.08 3.10 -7.96
CA HIS A 90 -12.77 3.37 -6.71
C HIS A 90 -12.24 4.63 -6.03
N ASN A 91 -13.13 5.33 -5.32
CA ASN A 91 -12.85 6.65 -4.74
C ASN A 91 -11.66 6.65 -3.76
N ASP A 92 -11.41 5.57 -3.07
CA ASP A 92 -10.32 5.42 -2.10
C ASP A 92 -8.96 5.04 -2.74
N HIS A 93 -8.92 4.99 -4.07
CA HIS A 93 -7.72 4.80 -4.89
C HIS A 93 -7.39 6.00 -5.77
N ILE A 94 -8.36 6.51 -6.53
CA ILE A 94 -8.15 7.65 -7.44
C ILE A 94 -8.58 8.99 -6.84
N GLY A 95 -9.33 8.97 -5.74
CA GLY A 95 -10.09 10.14 -5.29
C GLY A 95 -9.25 11.35 -4.92
N GLY A 96 -8.05 11.17 -4.34
CA GLY A 96 -7.14 12.24 -3.94
C GLY A 96 -6.36 12.86 -5.09
N LEU A 97 -6.41 12.29 -6.31
CA LEU A 97 -5.56 12.67 -7.43
C LEU A 97 -5.66 14.15 -7.82
N SER A 98 -6.89 14.67 -7.92
CA SER A 98 -7.10 16.05 -8.36
C SER A 98 -6.46 17.06 -7.42
N GLU A 99 -6.52 16.81 -6.12
CA GLU A 99 -5.87 17.64 -5.11
C GLU A 99 -4.35 17.48 -5.17
N LEU A 100 -3.84 16.24 -5.17
CA LEU A 100 -2.41 15.97 -5.24
C LEU A 100 -1.74 16.62 -6.45
N ALA A 101 -2.38 16.58 -7.63
CA ALA A 101 -1.85 17.14 -8.87
C ALA A 101 -1.72 18.68 -8.85
N THR A 102 -2.35 19.37 -7.89
CA THR A 102 -2.15 20.83 -7.71
C THR A 102 -0.85 21.15 -6.98
N HIS A 103 -0.25 20.17 -6.29
CA HIS A 103 0.91 20.36 -5.41
C HIS A 103 2.21 19.77 -5.95
N ILE A 104 2.13 18.74 -6.81
CA ILE A 104 3.30 18.06 -7.35
C ILE A 104 3.11 17.69 -8.81
N PRO A 105 4.12 17.91 -9.68
CA PRO A 105 4.04 17.49 -11.07
C PRO A 105 3.98 15.97 -11.22
N ILE A 106 3.11 15.50 -12.13
CA ILE A 106 2.99 14.09 -12.52
C ILE A 106 3.32 13.98 -13.99
N LYS A 107 4.28 13.13 -14.35
CA LYS A 107 4.81 13.03 -15.72
C LYS A 107 4.08 12.00 -16.58
N GLU A 108 3.76 10.85 -16.01
CA GLU A 108 3.06 9.76 -16.68
C GLU A 108 1.92 9.23 -15.82
N PHE A 109 0.79 8.98 -16.45
CA PHE A 109 -0.41 8.39 -15.85
C PHE A 109 -0.60 7.00 -16.46
N ILE A 110 -0.77 5.99 -15.61
CA ILE A 110 -0.88 4.59 -15.99
C ILE A 110 -2.14 4.02 -15.32
N ASP A 111 -3.01 3.38 -16.09
CA ASP A 111 -4.25 2.79 -15.60
C ASP A 111 -4.66 1.57 -16.44
N HIS A 112 -5.83 0.99 -16.15
CA HIS A 112 -6.39 -0.17 -16.87
C HIS A 112 -7.24 0.20 -18.10
N GLY A 113 -7.48 1.49 -18.36
CA GLY A 113 -8.29 1.96 -19.48
C GLY A 113 -9.71 2.38 -19.10
N ALA A 114 -10.72 1.84 -19.73
CA ALA A 114 -12.10 2.29 -19.55
C ALA A 114 -12.68 1.88 -18.19
N ASN A 115 -13.39 2.80 -17.52
CA ASN A 115 -14.19 2.51 -16.34
C ASN A 115 -15.38 1.59 -16.69
N ILE A 116 -15.55 0.51 -15.95
CA ILE A 116 -16.66 -0.44 -16.13
C ILE A 116 -17.81 -0.24 -15.13
N GLN A 117 -17.64 0.64 -14.15
CA GLN A 117 -18.67 0.99 -13.13
C GLN A 117 -18.94 2.50 -13.11
N PRO A 118 -19.53 3.09 -14.18
CA PRO A 118 -19.85 4.51 -14.19
C PRO A 118 -20.86 4.85 -13.08
N GLY A 119 -20.77 6.06 -12.56
CA GLY A 119 -21.66 6.52 -11.51
C GLY A 119 -21.40 7.95 -11.06
N ALA A 120 -22.43 8.58 -10.51
CA ALA A 120 -22.42 10.00 -10.17
C ALA A 120 -21.29 10.41 -9.21
N ASN A 121 -20.75 9.50 -8.43
CA ASN A 121 -19.67 9.78 -7.49
C ASN A 121 -18.28 9.70 -8.13
N ILE A 122 -18.12 8.89 -9.19
CA ILE A 122 -16.82 8.64 -9.82
C ILE A 122 -16.65 9.37 -11.16
N ASP A 123 -17.71 9.54 -11.94
CA ASP A 123 -17.61 10.16 -13.25
C ASP A 123 -16.97 11.56 -13.22
N PRO A 124 -17.28 12.46 -12.26
CA PRO A 124 -16.63 13.76 -12.17
C PRO A 124 -15.12 13.66 -11.79
N VAL A 125 -14.73 12.59 -11.10
CA VAL A 125 -13.31 12.33 -10.78
C VAL A 125 -12.57 11.93 -12.04
N LEU A 126 -13.16 11.03 -12.84
CA LEU A 126 -12.59 10.55 -14.10
C LEU A 126 -12.51 11.64 -15.17
N GLU A 127 -13.49 12.55 -15.23
CA GLU A 127 -13.44 13.70 -16.12
C GLU A 127 -12.25 14.61 -15.79
N ARG A 128 -12.02 14.89 -14.49
CA ARG A 128 -10.84 15.64 -14.05
C ARG A 128 -9.53 14.89 -14.35
N TYR A 129 -9.52 13.58 -14.13
CA TYR A 129 -8.38 12.71 -14.45
C TYR A 129 -8.03 12.79 -15.93
N ALA A 130 -9.03 12.67 -16.81
CA ALA A 130 -8.83 12.83 -18.24
C ALA A 130 -8.22 14.19 -18.61
N GLY A 131 -8.63 15.27 -17.95
CA GLY A 131 -8.04 16.59 -18.10
C GLY A 131 -6.59 16.70 -17.62
N LEU A 132 -6.16 15.87 -16.68
CA LEU A 132 -4.78 15.80 -16.20
C LEU A 132 -3.89 15.05 -17.20
N TYR A 133 -4.25 13.83 -17.58
CA TYR A 133 -3.40 13.03 -18.46
C TYR A 133 -3.38 13.54 -19.90
N ALA A 134 -4.37 14.32 -20.33
CA ALA A 134 -4.33 15.01 -21.62
C ALA A 134 -3.14 15.99 -21.75
N LYS A 135 -2.56 16.43 -20.62
CA LYS A 135 -1.39 17.33 -20.56
C LYS A 135 -0.07 16.58 -20.31
N GLY A 136 -0.12 15.28 -20.17
CA GLY A 136 1.02 14.41 -19.88
C GLY A 136 1.05 13.17 -20.77
N LYS A 137 1.86 12.19 -20.36
CA LYS A 137 1.85 10.87 -20.98
C LYS A 137 0.78 10.00 -20.32
N HIS A 138 -0.04 9.33 -21.11
CA HIS A 138 -1.02 8.33 -20.63
C HIS A 138 -0.72 6.97 -21.22
N THR A 139 -0.76 5.94 -20.41
CA THR A 139 -0.49 4.55 -20.78
C THR A 139 -1.57 3.66 -20.20
N VAL A 140 -2.28 2.93 -21.05
CA VAL A 140 -3.17 1.85 -20.62
C VAL A 140 -2.33 0.59 -20.46
N ALA A 141 -2.19 0.13 -19.22
CA ALA A 141 -1.35 -0.98 -18.86
C ALA A 141 -1.97 -2.33 -19.25
N LYS A 142 -1.12 -3.28 -19.61
CA LYS A 142 -1.51 -4.66 -19.93
C LYS A 142 -0.63 -5.65 -19.19
N PRO A 143 -1.16 -6.84 -18.83
CA PRO A 143 -0.34 -7.89 -18.23
C PRO A 143 0.85 -8.25 -19.12
N GLY A 144 2.05 -8.22 -18.54
CA GLY A 144 3.33 -8.42 -19.23
C GLY A 144 4.10 -7.14 -19.55
N ASP A 145 3.45 -5.99 -19.52
CA ASP A 145 4.11 -4.70 -19.73
C ASP A 145 5.17 -4.42 -18.66
N LYS A 146 6.17 -3.63 -19.03
CA LYS A 146 7.19 -3.11 -18.13
C LYS A 146 7.01 -1.60 -17.94
N ILE A 147 7.06 -1.18 -16.69
CA ILE A 147 7.21 0.23 -16.36
C ILE A 147 8.72 0.55 -16.32
N PRO A 148 9.19 1.51 -17.11
CA PRO A 148 10.62 1.80 -17.24
C PRO A 148 11.13 2.63 -16.07
N VAL A 149 11.45 1.97 -14.95
CA VAL A 149 12.06 2.59 -13.76
C VAL A 149 13.50 2.11 -13.62
N GLY A 150 14.45 3.02 -13.60
CA GLY A 150 15.87 2.69 -13.57
C GLY A 150 16.26 1.86 -12.33
N GLY A 151 16.92 0.72 -12.57
CA GLY A 151 17.36 -0.20 -11.53
C GLY A 151 16.30 -1.17 -11.02
N LEU A 152 15.06 -1.10 -11.53
CA LEU A 152 13.97 -2.01 -11.17
C LEU A 152 13.50 -2.81 -12.40
N ASP A 153 13.12 -4.08 -12.20
CA ASP A 153 12.26 -4.79 -13.15
C ASP A 153 10.82 -4.73 -12.63
N TRP A 154 10.08 -3.76 -13.14
CA TRP A 154 8.67 -3.52 -12.78
C TRP A 154 7.76 -4.12 -13.83
N ARG A 155 6.98 -5.12 -13.45
CA ARG A 155 6.09 -5.86 -14.34
C ARG A 155 4.64 -5.70 -13.96
N ILE A 156 3.79 -5.39 -14.93
CA ILE A 156 2.35 -5.46 -14.76
C ILE A 156 1.92 -6.94 -14.85
N VAL A 157 1.24 -7.42 -13.83
CA VAL A 157 0.81 -8.84 -13.74
C VAL A 157 -0.70 -9.02 -13.83
N ALA A 158 -1.45 -7.95 -13.63
CA ALA A 158 -2.90 -7.89 -13.82
C ALA A 158 -3.28 -6.49 -14.33
N SER A 159 -4.28 -6.38 -15.19
CA SER A 159 -4.88 -5.12 -15.64
C SER A 159 -6.07 -5.39 -16.57
N GLY A 160 -7.12 -4.57 -16.51
CA GLY A 160 -8.22 -4.63 -17.46
C GLY A 160 -8.97 -5.96 -17.44
N GLY A 161 -9.11 -6.58 -16.23
CA GLY A 161 -9.76 -7.88 -16.06
C GLY A 161 -8.95 -9.06 -16.58
N GLU A 162 -7.73 -8.84 -17.06
CA GLU A 162 -6.80 -9.87 -17.49
C GLU A 162 -5.63 -10.03 -16.50
N VAL A 163 -5.02 -11.22 -16.53
CA VAL A 163 -3.82 -11.52 -15.74
C VAL A 163 -2.71 -12.07 -16.61
N LEU A 164 -1.49 -12.02 -16.09
CA LEU A 164 -0.31 -12.57 -16.76
C LEU A 164 -0.52 -14.05 -17.15
N LYS A 165 -0.32 -14.38 -18.43
CA LYS A 165 -0.50 -15.74 -18.97
C LYS A 165 0.78 -16.57 -18.88
N THR A 166 1.93 -15.92 -19.07
CA THR A 166 3.25 -16.57 -19.03
C THR A 166 3.90 -16.36 -17.68
N PRO A 167 4.36 -17.40 -16.98
CA PRO A 167 5.04 -17.24 -15.70
C PRO A 167 6.25 -16.31 -15.77
N LEU A 168 6.48 -15.55 -14.69
CA LEU A 168 7.71 -14.77 -14.51
C LEU A 168 8.93 -15.72 -14.41
N PRO A 169 10.15 -15.23 -14.70
CA PRO A 169 11.35 -16.03 -14.57
C PRO A 169 11.49 -16.68 -13.18
N GLY A 170 11.66 -18.01 -13.16
CA GLY A 170 11.74 -18.80 -11.92
C GLY A 170 10.41 -19.13 -11.24
N ALA A 171 9.29 -18.72 -11.83
CA ALA A 171 7.94 -19.08 -11.40
C ALA A 171 7.40 -20.31 -12.17
N GLY A 172 6.09 -20.59 -12.03
CA GLY A 172 5.41 -21.66 -12.78
C GLY A 172 5.29 -22.99 -12.03
N ARG A 173 5.67 -23.05 -10.77
CA ARG A 173 5.47 -24.25 -9.94
C ARG A 173 3.97 -24.49 -9.69
N PRO A 174 3.50 -25.77 -9.63
CA PRO A 174 2.14 -26.07 -9.24
C PRO A 174 1.75 -25.43 -7.93
N ASN A 175 0.53 -24.92 -7.85
CA ASN A 175 -0.01 -24.31 -6.65
C ASN A 175 -1.01 -25.28 -5.97
N PRO A 176 -0.64 -25.93 -4.87
CA PRO A 176 -1.49 -26.92 -4.21
C PRO A 176 -2.78 -26.36 -3.61
N TYR A 177 -2.82 -25.04 -3.39
CA TYR A 177 -3.98 -24.37 -2.77
C TYR A 177 -5.11 -24.06 -3.74
N CYS A 178 -4.92 -24.34 -5.04
CA CYS A 178 -5.97 -24.12 -6.06
C CYS A 178 -7.19 -25.02 -5.86
N ALA A 179 -7.01 -26.22 -5.32
CA ALA A 179 -8.09 -27.21 -5.19
C ALA A 179 -9.16 -26.81 -4.16
N SER A 180 -8.82 -25.97 -3.20
CA SER A 180 -9.76 -25.50 -2.17
C SER A 180 -10.56 -24.26 -2.60
N PHE A 181 -10.18 -23.62 -3.70
CA PHE A 181 -10.80 -22.40 -4.18
C PHE A 181 -12.21 -22.67 -4.72
N LYS A 182 -13.14 -21.79 -4.31
CA LYS A 182 -14.47 -21.73 -4.89
C LYS A 182 -14.62 -20.38 -5.57
N ALA A 183 -14.88 -20.40 -6.86
CA ALA A 183 -15.18 -19.18 -7.60
C ALA A 183 -16.39 -18.47 -6.97
N VAL A 184 -16.31 -17.15 -6.87
CA VAL A 184 -17.42 -16.34 -6.43
C VAL A 184 -18.17 -15.89 -7.67
N ASP A 185 -19.45 -16.30 -7.77
CA ASP A 185 -20.32 -15.89 -8.89
C ASP A 185 -20.86 -14.49 -8.58
N VAL A 186 -20.12 -13.49 -8.98
CA VAL A 186 -20.48 -12.06 -8.85
C VAL A 186 -20.26 -11.35 -10.18
N ALA A 187 -21.03 -10.29 -10.41
CA ALA A 187 -20.79 -9.41 -11.55
C ALA A 187 -19.37 -8.83 -11.49
N LYS A 188 -18.78 -8.58 -12.65
CA LYS A 188 -17.51 -7.87 -12.75
C LYS A 188 -17.60 -6.48 -12.12
N THR A 189 -16.56 -6.11 -11.39
CA THR A 189 -16.41 -4.81 -10.74
C THR A 189 -15.10 -4.16 -11.14
N GLU A 190 -14.92 -2.89 -10.82
CA GLU A 190 -13.65 -2.17 -10.98
C GLU A 190 -12.48 -2.88 -10.26
N ASP A 191 -12.74 -3.61 -9.17
CA ASP A 191 -11.71 -4.43 -8.50
C ASP A 191 -11.10 -5.49 -9.44
N ASP A 192 -11.91 -6.07 -10.37
CA ASP A 192 -11.43 -7.05 -11.35
C ASP A 192 -10.44 -6.42 -12.35
N GLU A 193 -10.56 -5.12 -12.58
CA GLU A 193 -9.73 -4.37 -13.54
C GLU A 193 -8.39 -3.92 -12.94
N SER A 194 -8.16 -4.13 -11.64
CA SER A 194 -6.99 -3.63 -10.90
C SER A 194 -5.67 -3.87 -11.61
N VAL A 195 -4.87 -2.79 -11.75
CA VAL A 195 -3.49 -2.85 -12.22
C VAL A 195 -2.60 -3.41 -11.11
N GLY A 196 -2.23 -4.65 -11.26
CA GLY A 196 -1.32 -5.34 -10.34
C GLY A 196 0.12 -5.30 -10.82
N SER A 197 1.05 -5.05 -9.91
CA SER A 197 2.47 -4.89 -10.17
C SER A 197 3.32 -5.87 -9.39
N PHE A 198 4.33 -6.45 -10.05
CA PHE A 198 5.39 -7.25 -9.44
C PHE A 198 6.72 -6.54 -9.66
N ILE A 199 7.44 -6.21 -8.59
CA ILE A 199 8.63 -5.38 -8.62
C ILE A 199 9.84 -6.18 -8.13
N THR A 200 10.93 -6.16 -8.91
CA THR A 200 12.19 -6.79 -8.55
C THR A 200 13.30 -5.75 -8.47
N PHE A 201 14.02 -5.74 -7.34
CA PHE A 201 15.23 -4.96 -7.12
C PHE A 201 16.38 -5.89 -6.71
N GLY A 202 17.22 -6.27 -7.65
CA GLY A 202 18.23 -7.31 -7.41
C GLY A 202 17.57 -8.64 -7.00
N LYS A 203 17.79 -9.06 -5.74
CA LYS A 203 17.16 -10.25 -5.16
C LYS A 203 15.86 -9.93 -4.39
N PHE A 204 15.63 -8.67 -4.04
CA PHE A 204 14.39 -8.25 -3.37
C PHE A 204 13.21 -8.27 -4.33
N ARG A 205 12.08 -8.80 -3.88
CA ARG A 205 10.83 -8.87 -4.65
C ARG A 205 9.66 -8.42 -3.80
N THR A 206 8.81 -7.60 -4.39
CA THR A 206 7.56 -7.14 -3.76
C THR A 206 6.42 -7.11 -4.76
N ILE A 207 5.20 -7.12 -4.24
CA ILE A 207 3.98 -7.14 -5.03
C ILE A 207 2.98 -6.15 -4.46
N ILE A 208 2.20 -5.53 -5.35
CA ILE A 208 1.02 -4.72 -5.04
C ILE A 208 -0.02 -4.97 -6.10
N LEU A 209 -1.22 -5.41 -5.70
CA LEU A 209 -2.28 -5.86 -6.63
C LEU A 209 -3.53 -4.98 -6.61
N GLY A 210 -3.51 -3.84 -5.92
CA GLY A 210 -4.72 -3.04 -5.71
C GLY A 210 -5.80 -3.87 -5.03
N ASP A 211 -7.02 -3.80 -5.54
CA ASP A 211 -8.15 -4.57 -4.99
C ASP A 211 -8.50 -5.80 -5.83
N LEU A 212 -7.49 -6.39 -6.49
CA LEU A 212 -7.67 -7.55 -7.37
C LEU A 212 -8.51 -8.64 -6.72
N THR A 213 -9.60 -9.03 -7.39
CA THR A 213 -10.60 -9.96 -6.85
C THR A 213 -10.05 -11.38 -6.67
N LEU A 214 -10.71 -12.17 -5.82
CA LEU A 214 -10.33 -13.58 -5.61
C LEU A 214 -10.34 -14.40 -6.90
N ASN A 215 -11.29 -14.14 -7.80
CA ASN A 215 -11.35 -14.82 -9.09
C ASN A 215 -10.13 -14.47 -9.95
N ARG A 216 -9.73 -13.20 -9.98
CA ARG A 216 -8.51 -12.80 -10.74
C ARG A 216 -7.23 -13.30 -10.07
N GLN A 217 -7.19 -13.35 -8.72
CA GLN A 217 -6.10 -14.02 -8.00
C GLN A 217 -5.99 -15.50 -8.37
N PHE A 218 -7.14 -16.21 -8.50
CA PHE A 218 -7.16 -17.59 -8.97
C PHE A 218 -6.63 -17.70 -10.40
N ASP A 219 -7.10 -16.86 -11.32
CA ASP A 219 -6.62 -16.86 -12.70
C ASP A 219 -5.10 -16.61 -12.79
N LEU A 220 -4.54 -15.79 -11.87
CA LEU A 220 -3.11 -15.49 -11.83
C LEU A 220 -2.27 -16.61 -11.22
N MET A 221 -2.80 -17.32 -10.23
CA MET A 221 -2.04 -18.25 -9.40
C MET A 221 -2.33 -19.73 -9.68
N CYS A 222 -3.33 -20.05 -10.49
CA CYS A 222 -3.78 -21.42 -10.73
C CYS A 222 -3.76 -21.80 -12.20
N PRO A 223 -3.48 -23.08 -12.53
CA PRO A 223 -3.06 -24.16 -11.62
C PRO A 223 -1.61 -24.01 -11.12
N ASN A 224 -0.85 -23.08 -11.71
CA ASN A 224 0.54 -22.83 -11.39
C ASN A 224 0.74 -21.38 -10.92
N ASN A 225 1.56 -21.19 -9.89
CA ASN A 225 1.96 -19.88 -9.43
C ASN A 225 2.80 -19.17 -10.53
N ARG A 226 2.22 -18.17 -11.21
CA ARG A 226 2.91 -17.43 -12.29
C ARG A 226 3.85 -16.35 -11.81
N LEU A 227 3.87 -16.05 -10.53
CA LEU A 227 4.62 -14.94 -9.94
C LEU A 227 5.93 -15.39 -9.26
N GLY A 228 5.96 -16.63 -8.75
CA GLY A 228 7.03 -17.08 -7.85
C GLY A 228 6.84 -16.58 -6.43
N SER A 229 7.95 -16.43 -5.68
CA SER A 229 7.95 -15.94 -4.31
C SER A 229 8.28 -14.46 -4.23
N VAL A 230 7.79 -13.78 -3.19
CA VAL A 230 8.13 -12.39 -2.85
C VAL A 230 8.82 -12.31 -1.47
N ASP A 231 9.40 -11.20 -1.17
CA ASP A 231 9.98 -10.88 0.13
C ASP A 231 9.01 -10.06 0.98
N LEU A 232 8.30 -9.14 0.32
CA LEU A 232 7.28 -8.27 0.92
C LEU A 232 6.00 -8.35 0.09
N ASP A 233 4.86 -8.51 0.77
CA ASP A 233 3.53 -8.40 0.18
C ASP A 233 2.84 -7.13 0.69
N ILE A 234 2.47 -6.22 -0.21
CA ILE A 234 1.56 -5.11 0.11
C ILE A 234 0.17 -5.64 -0.19
N LEU A 235 -0.56 -5.99 0.89
CA LEU A 235 -1.74 -6.83 0.83
C LEU A 235 -2.85 -6.23 -0.03
N ALA A 236 -3.34 -7.02 -0.95
CA ALA A 236 -4.48 -6.65 -1.80
C ALA A 236 -5.74 -6.40 -0.94
N ARG A 237 -6.67 -5.56 -1.47
CA ARG A 237 -7.99 -5.31 -0.88
C ARG A 237 -7.90 -4.86 0.58
N HIS A 238 -6.86 -4.08 0.91
CA HIS A 238 -6.63 -3.53 2.26
C HIS A 238 -6.57 -4.60 3.37
N GLY A 239 -6.28 -5.86 3.02
CA GLY A 239 -6.33 -6.99 3.95
C GLY A 239 -7.75 -7.44 4.34
N ASN A 240 -8.80 -7.06 3.58
CA ASN A 240 -10.16 -7.54 3.82
C ASN A 240 -10.35 -9.01 3.48
N VAL A 241 -9.80 -9.40 2.32
CA VAL A 241 -9.93 -10.76 1.82
C VAL A 241 -8.59 -11.16 1.23
N ASN A 242 -7.97 -12.16 1.82
CA ASN A 242 -6.77 -12.76 1.27
C ASN A 242 -6.97 -14.27 1.18
N SER A 243 -6.54 -14.83 0.06
CA SER A 243 -6.68 -16.25 -0.18
C SER A 243 -5.38 -16.97 0.07
N GLU A 244 -5.49 -18.16 0.62
CA GLU A 244 -4.36 -19.08 0.77
C GLU A 244 -3.68 -19.34 -0.58
N LEU A 245 -4.47 -19.39 -1.67
CA LEU A 245 -3.96 -19.63 -3.02
C LEU A 245 -3.05 -18.52 -3.56
N LEU A 246 -3.15 -17.30 -3.03
CA LEU A 246 -2.24 -16.20 -3.36
C LEU A 246 -1.09 -16.13 -2.36
N LEU A 247 -1.41 -15.94 -1.09
CA LEU A 247 -0.43 -15.61 -0.06
C LEU A 247 0.57 -16.74 0.21
N TYR A 248 0.10 -17.98 0.32
CA TYR A 248 0.95 -19.10 0.71
C TYR A 248 2.01 -19.45 -0.35
N PRO A 249 1.70 -19.53 -1.65
CA PRO A 249 2.72 -19.77 -2.66
C PRO A 249 3.60 -18.55 -2.98
N LEU A 250 3.18 -17.32 -2.63
CA LEU A 250 4.05 -16.14 -2.65
C LEU A 250 5.11 -16.20 -1.55
N HIS A 251 4.81 -16.82 -0.41
CA HIS A 251 5.72 -17.06 0.70
C HIS A 251 6.47 -15.79 1.16
N PRO A 252 5.77 -14.67 1.46
CA PRO A 252 6.41 -13.45 1.89
C PRO A 252 7.03 -13.59 3.27
N ARG A 253 8.08 -12.82 3.57
CA ARG A 253 8.67 -12.71 4.91
C ARG A 253 7.97 -11.67 5.78
N ALA A 254 7.43 -10.63 5.15
CA ALA A 254 6.61 -9.61 5.77
C ALA A 254 5.44 -9.25 4.86
N ALA A 255 4.33 -8.85 5.48
CA ALA A 255 3.19 -8.28 4.78
C ALA A 255 2.83 -6.93 5.40
N ILE A 256 2.43 -5.96 4.58
CA ILE A 256 1.92 -4.67 5.03
C ILE A 256 0.46 -4.53 4.60
N MET A 257 -0.40 -4.30 5.57
CA MET A 257 -1.83 -4.13 5.39
C MET A 257 -2.18 -2.64 5.44
N ASN A 258 -2.58 -2.07 4.32
CA ASN A 258 -3.02 -0.69 4.17
C ASN A 258 -4.50 -0.51 4.58
N ASN A 259 -4.83 -1.07 5.73
CA ASN A 259 -6.18 -1.06 6.30
C ASN A 259 -6.54 0.30 6.90
N GLY A 260 -7.85 0.51 7.06
CA GLY A 260 -8.42 1.55 7.91
C GLY A 260 -8.93 0.97 9.22
N THR A 261 -9.46 1.84 10.08
CA THR A 261 -10.01 1.44 11.39
C THR A 261 -11.20 0.49 11.29
N ARG A 262 -12.01 0.60 10.22
CA ARG A 262 -13.16 -0.27 9.93
C ARG A 262 -13.10 -0.90 8.53
N LYS A 263 -11.90 -1.05 7.98
CA LYS A 263 -11.66 -1.67 6.69
C LYS A 263 -10.36 -2.48 6.75
N GLY A 264 -10.42 -3.76 6.42
CA GLY A 264 -9.28 -4.67 6.50
C GLY A 264 -9.06 -5.31 7.87
N GLY A 265 -8.48 -6.49 7.86
CA GLY A 265 -8.14 -7.26 9.04
C GLY A 265 -9.30 -7.97 9.74
N PRO A 266 -10.37 -8.43 9.06
CA PRO A 266 -11.36 -9.27 9.72
C PRO A 266 -10.73 -10.63 10.11
N PRO A 267 -11.32 -11.34 11.09
CA PRO A 267 -10.74 -12.57 11.65
C PRO A 267 -10.37 -13.63 10.62
N GLU A 268 -11.21 -13.81 9.59
CA GLU A 268 -10.97 -14.78 8.52
C GLU A 268 -9.73 -14.43 7.69
N ALA A 269 -9.49 -13.15 7.40
CA ALA A 269 -8.29 -12.71 6.70
C ALA A 269 -7.05 -12.84 7.59
N MET A 270 -7.16 -12.43 8.86
CA MET A 270 -6.05 -12.51 9.81
C MET A 270 -5.62 -13.96 10.10
N LYS A 271 -6.55 -14.91 10.11
CA LYS A 271 -6.24 -16.35 10.19
C LYS A 271 -5.36 -16.82 9.03
N VAL A 272 -5.67 -16.37 7.80
CA VAL A 272 -4.86 -16.69 6.63
C VAL A 272 -3.45 -16.11 6.79
N PHE A 273 -3.35 -14.85 7.25
CA PHE A 273 -2.03 -14.21 7.46
C PHE A 273 -1.22 -14.97 8.51
N PHE A 274 -1.78 -15.21 9.70
CA PHE A 274 -1.07 -15.85 10.79
C PHE A 274 -0.71 -17.34 10.51
N SER A 275 -1.39 -17.96 9.56
CA SER A 275 -1.11 -19.33 9.11
C SER A 275 -0.21 -19.41 7.88
N SER A 276 0.18 -18.23 7.32
CA SER A 276 0.96 -18.21 6.08
C SER A 276 2.38 -18.74 6.28
N PRO A 277 2.80 -19.75 5.49
CA PRO A 277 4.14 -20.29 5.59
C PRO A 277 5.20 -19.20 5.34
N GLY A 278 6.17 -19.08 6.24
CA GLY A 278 7.30 -18.16 6.10
C GLY A 278 7.01 -16.70 6.41
N LEU A 279 5.76 -16.31 6.62
CA LEU A 279 5.40 -14.95 7.03
C LEU A 279 5.78 -14.75 8.50
N ALA A 280 6.75 -13.88 8.74
CA ALA A 280 7.22 -13.59 10.08
C ALA A 280 6.36 -12.53 10.78
N ASP A 281 5.90 -11.52 10.02
CA ASP A 281 5.17 -10.39 10.58
C ASP A 281 4.15 -9.80 9.60
N VAL A 282 3.04 -9.33 10.17
CA VAL A 282 2.07 -8.45 9.51
C VAL A 282 2.18 -7.06 10.13
N TRP A 283 2.29 -6.03 9.30
CA TRP A 283 2.29 -4.63 9.68
C TRP A 283 0.95 -4.02 9.32
N GLN A 284 0.25 -3.44 10.30
CA GLN A 284 -1.09 -2.86 10.12
C GLN A 284 -1.02 -1.34 10.06
N MET A 285 -1.59 -0.72 9.02
CA MET A 285 -1.64 0.73 8.91
C MET A 285 -2.47 1.35 10.04
N HIS A 286 -3.62 0.78 10.34
CA HIS A 286 -4.47 1.19 11.45
C HIS A 286 -4.73 0.03 12.41
N PHE A 287 -4.97 0.35 13.67
CA PHE A 287 -5.67 -0.57 14.56
C PHE A 287 -7.04 -0.89 13.94
N SER A 288 -7.30 -2.16 13.67
CA SER A 288 -8.57 -2.58 13.08
C SER A 288 -9.57 -2.96 14.17
N LEU A 289 -10.70 -2.25 14.21
CA LEU A 289 -11.83 -2.63 15.07
C LEU A 289 -12.50 -3.93 14.62
N LEU A 290 -12.26 -4.35 13.37
CA LEU A 290 -12.83 -5.60 12.82
C LEU A 290 -12.11 -6.84 13.35
N SER A 291 -10.83 -6.71 13.74
CA SER A 291 -10.00 -7.84 14.19
C SER A 291 -10.36 -8.33 15.59
N GLY A 292 -10.82 -7.44 16.48
CA GLY A 292 -10.83 -7.71 17.92
C GLY A 292 -9.40 -7.90 18.47
N GLN A 293 -9.26 -8.27 19.74
CA GLN A 293 -7.93 -8.44 20.34
C GLN A 293 -7.22 -9.71 19.86
N GLU A 294 -7.96 -10.77 19.56
CA GLU A 294 -7.42 -12.07 19.16
C GLU A 294 -6.67 -12.03 17.82
N TYR A 295 -7.14 -11.18 16.91
CA TYR A 295 -6.60 -11.10 15.54
C TYR A 295 -5.81 -9.81 15.27
N THR A 296 -5.50 -9.04 16.31
CA THR A 296 -4.68 -7.83 16.20
C THR A 296 -3.20 -8.17 16.35
N VAL A 297 -2.34 -7.52 15.56
CA VAL A 297 -0.89 -7.62 15.72
C VAL A 297 -0.42 -6.84 16.96
N PRO A 298 0.76 -7.13 17.53
CA PRO A 298 1.33 -6.32 18.61
C PRO A 298 1.46 -4.86 18.23
N GLY A 299 1.18 -3.95 19.17
CA GLY A 299 1.09 -2.50 18.91
C GLY A 299 2.31 -1.85 18.24
N MET A 300 3.50 -2.46 18.34
CA MET A 300 4.70 -1.99 17.64
C MET A 300 4.60 -2.11 16.12
N PHE A 301 3.77 -3.02 15.62
CA PHE A 301 3.52 -3.26 14.21
C PHE A 301 2.31 -2.46 13.67
N ILE A 302 1.71 -1.58 14.47
CA ILE A 302 0.57 -0.74 14.05
C ILE A 302 1.06 0.69 13.87
N ALA A 303 0.84 1.31 12.70
CA ALA A 303 1.27 2.67 12.45
C ALA A 303 0.33 3.70 13.09
N ASN A 304 -0.98 3.53 13.01
CA ASN A 304 -1.93 4.50 13.53
C ASN A 304 -2.89 3.84 14.51
N LEU A 305 -3.02 4.44 15.69
CA LEU A 305 -3.94 4.03 16.73
C LEU A 305 -5.20 4.91 16.66
N LEU A 306 -6.21 4.59 17.44
CA LEU A 306 -7.39 5.44 17.61
C LEU A 306 -6.99 6.74 18.34
N ASP A 307 -7.45 7.89 17.85
CA ASP A 307 -7.23 9.19 18.51
C ASP A 307 -7.82 9.22 19.92
N GLN A 308 -8.96 8.58 20.10
CA GLN A 308 -9.59 8.38 21.39
C GLN A 308 -9.65 6.88 21.67
N PRO A 309 -8.72 6.35 22.49
CA PRO A 309 -8.79 4.96 22.87
C PRO A 309 -10.11 4.72 23.59
N GLN A 310 -10.86 3.75 23.11
CA GLN A 310 -12.07 3.31 23.80
C GLN A 310 -11.66 2.82 25.19
N THR A 311 -12.44 3.16 26.22
CA THR A 311 -12.23 2.69 27.61
C THR A 311 -12.24 1.17 27.71
N ALA A 312 -12.83 0.49 26.74
CA ALA A 312 -12.72 -0.95 26.54
C ALA A 312 -12.43 -1.21 25.05
N MET A 313 -11.24 -1.69 24.75
CA MET A 313 -10.96 -2.25 23.42
C MET A 313 -11.91 -3.43 23.20
N PRO A 314 -12.56 -3.54 22.01
CA PRO A 314 -13.42 -4.68 21.77
C PRO A 314 -12.61 -5.97 21.89
N VAL A 315 -12.99 -6.80 22.86
CA VAL A 315 -12.36 -8.12 23.10
C VAL A 315 -12.67 -9.04 21.92
N ALA A 316 -13.89 -8.94 21.40
CA ALA A 316 -14.34 -9.69 20.24
C ALA A 316 -14.38 -8.78 18.99
N PRO A 317 -14.24 -9.36 17.78
CA PRO A 317 -14.46 -8.67 16.54
C PRO A 317 -15.82 -7.96 16.54
N LEU A 318 -15.89 -6.77 15.91
CA LEU A 318 -17.18 -6.12 15.69
C LEU A 318 -18.02 -7.00 14.76
N ALA A 319 -19.27 -7.26 15.18
CA ALA A 319 -20.20 -7.93 14.30
C ALA A 319 -20.41 -7.12 13.02
N PRO A 320 -20.55 -7.76 11.86
CA PRO A 320 -20.93 -7.07 10.65
C PRO A 320 -22.30 -6.38 10.86
N PRO A 321 -22.55 -5.26 10.20
CA PRO A 321 -23.85 -4.58 10.29
C PRO A 321 -24.96 -5.54 9.82
N PRO A 322 -26.18 -5.41 10.34
CA PRO A 322 -27.32 -6.16 9.85
C PRO A 322 -27.48 -6.00 8.34
N GLN A 323 -27.95 -7.06 7.68
CA GLN A 323 -28.12 -7.04 6.23
C GLN A 323 -28.98 -5.84 5.78
N GLY A 324 -28.47 -5.07 4.82
CA GLY A 324 -29.14 -3.87 4.30
C GLY A 324 -28.92 -2.59 5.12
N GLN A 325 -28.12 -2.64 6.19
CA GLN A 325 -27.71 -1.44 6.92
C GLN A 325 -26.24 -1.08 6.58
N PRO A 326 -25.93 0.21 6.38
CA PRO A 326 -24.56 0.63 6.17
C PRO A 326 -23.74 0.39 7.45
N ALA A 327 -22.46 0.05 7.30
CA ALA A 327 -21.56 0.02 8.42
C ALA A 327 -21.45 1.42 9.07
N PRO A 328 -21.34 1.50 10.40
CA PRO A 328 -21.08 2.78 11.05
C PRO A 328 -19.80 3.41 10.45
N PRO A 329 -19.74 4.74 10.32
CA PRO A 329 -18.54 5.41 9.81
C PRO A 329 -17.34 5.05 10.67
N ALA A 330 -16.16 5.00 10.05
CA ALA A 330 -14.92 4.86 10.79
C ALA A 330 -14.73 6.03 11.76
N PRO A 331 -14.16 5.80 12.95
CA PRO A 331 -13.73 6.89 13.81
C PRO A 331 -12.81 7.84 13.03
N GLN A 332 -12.98 9.14 13.21
CA GLN A 332 -12.10 10.10 12.57
C GLN A 332 -10.70 10.00 13.17
N HIS A 333 -9.69 10.07 12.31
CA HIS A 333 -8.29 10.19 12.68
C HIS A 333 -7.79 11.58 12.27
N ASN A 334 -7.76 12.48 13.24
CA ASN A 334 -7.35 13.88 13.05
C ASN A 334 -5.93 14.14 13.60
N GLY A 335 -5.32 13.14 14.20
CA GLY A 335 -3.96 13.19 14.72
C GLY A 335 -2.90 13.11 13.62
N THR A 336 -1.64 13.04 14.07
CA THR A 336 -0.50 12.83 13.16
C THR A 336 -0.64 11.48 12.47
N ALA A 337 -0.66 11.48 11.15
CA ALA A 337 -0.63 10.26 10.38
C ALA A 337 0.80 9.73 10.25
N TYR A 338 0.95 8.45 10.46
CA TYR A 338 2.22 7.74 10.36
C TYR A 338 2.16 6.73 9.21
N TYR A 339 3.29 6.46 8.62
CA TYR A 339 3.45 5.51 7.52
C TYR A 339 4.48 4.43 7.85
N PHE A 340 4.49 3.37 7.06
CA PHE A 340 5.59 2.42 7.05
C PHE A 340 6.59 2.79 5.98
N LYS A 341 7.87 2.86 6.35
CA LYS A 341 8.98 2.99 5.42
C LYS A 341 9.68 1.64 5.30
N VAL A 342 9.80 1.15 4.08
CA VAL A 342 10.60 -0.02 3.75
C VAL A 342 11.84 0.44 3.01
N SER A 343 13.03 0.03 3.48
CA SER A 343 14.28 0.26 2.78
C SER A 343 14.85 -1.09 2.35
N ALA A 344 14.80 -1.38 1.06
CA ALA A 344 15.24 -2.63 0.48
C ALA A 344 16.62 -2.51 -0.16
N GLN A 345 17.41 -3.58 -0.04
CA GLN A 345 18.75 -3.73 -0.60
C GLN A 345 18.71 -4.69 -1.80
N PRO A 346 19.64 -4.57 -2.76
CA PRO A 346 19.68 -5.45 -3.93
C PRO A 346 20.06 -6.91 -3.59
N ASP A 347 20.59 -7.16 -2.39
CA ASP A 347 20.86 -8.52 -1.92
C ASP A 347 19.61 -9.27 -1.42
N GLY A 348 18.47 -8.61 -1.33
CA GLY A 348 17.20 -9.13 -0.82
C GLY A 348 16.95 -8.85 0.67
N THR A 349 17.89 -8.21 1.37
CA THR A 349 17.68 -7.71 2.73
C THR A 349 16.78 -6.48 2.68
N PHE A 350 15.83 -6.35 3.61
CA PHE A 350 15.03 -5.13 3.74
C PHE A 350 14.66 -4.86 5.20
N THR A 351 14.43 -3.60 5.50
CA THR A 351 14.02 -3.12 6.84
C THR A 351 12.68 -2.42 6.71
N VAL A 352 11.73 -2.78 7.57
CA VAL A 352 10.47 -2.06 7.74
C VAL A 352 10.56 -1.22 8.99
N THR A 353 10.22 0.06 8.89
CA THR A 353 10.21 1.03 9.99
C THR A 353 8.81 1.59 10.17
N ASN A 354 8.31 1.54 11.40
CA ASN A 354 7.07 2.21 11.82
C ASN A 354 7.41 3.63 12.28
N THR A 355 6.98 4.63 11.53
CA THR A 355 7.33 6.04 11.83
C THR A 355 6.67 6.59 13.08
N ARG A 356 5.61 5.94 13.61
CA ARG A 356 4.96 6.36 14.87
C ARG A 356 5.85 6.15 16.09
N ASN A 357 6.53 5.02 16.16
CA ASN A 357 7.24 4.60 17.37
C ASN A 357 8.74 4.34 17.14
N GLY A 358 9.21 4.50 15.89
CA GLY A 358 10.60 4.24 15.50
C GLY A 358 10.99 2.77 15.49
N PHE A 359 10.05 1.85 15.76
CA PHE A 359 10.34 0.42 15.73
C PHE A 359 10.70 0.00 14.30
N SER A 360 11.84 -0.69 14.19
CA SER A 360 12.34 -1.17 12.92
C SER A 360 12.70 -2.65 13.03
N LYS A 361 12.36 -3.42 11.98
CA LYS A 361 12.75 -4.83 11.89
C LYS A 361 13.37 -5.11 10.53
N THR A 362 14.55 -5.74 10.56
CA THR A 362 15.29 -6.14 9.35
C THR A 362 15.04 -7.61 9.05
N TYR A 363 14.66 -7.89 7.82
CA TYR A 363 14.47 -9.20 7.24
C TYR A 363 15.69 -9.52 6.37
N LYS A 364 16.51 -10.48 6.80
CA LYS A 364 17.71 -10.88 6.07
C LYS A 364 17.32 -11.61 4.76
N ALA A 365 18.15 -11.48 3.74
CA ALA A 365 17.97 -12.24 2.51
C ALA A 365 17.71 -13.72 2.80
N SER A 366 16.67 -14.28 2.20
CA SER A 366 16.40 -15.71 2.28
C SER A 366 17.55 -16.44 1.57
N ALA A 367 18.12 -17.46 2.21
CA ALA A 367 18.90 -18.45 1.49
C ALA A 367 17.91 -19.22 0.61
N LYS A 368 17.63 -18.70 -0.59
CA LYS A 368 16.71 -19.35 -1.53
C LYS A 368 17.37 -20.68 -1.93
N ALA A 369 16.71 -21.79 -1.64
CA ALA A 369 16.95 -23.00 -2.38
C ALA A 369 16.63 -22.68 -3.87
N GLU A 370 17.65 -22.75 -4.70
CA GLU A 370 17.59 -22.62 -6.15
C GLU A 370 16.61 -23.65 -6.77
#